data_1a5217a435203ce45a8c05a73d5d0f8a
#
_entry.id   1a5217a435203ce45a8c05a73d5d0f8a
#
_cell.length_a   1.000
_cell.length_b   1.000
_cell.length_c   1.000
_cell.angle_alpha   90.00
_cell.angle_beta   90.00
_cell.angle_gamma   90.00
#
_symmetry.space_group_name_H-M   'P 1'
#
loop_
_entity.id
_entity.type
_entity.pdbx_description
1 polymer ?
#
loop_
_entity_poly.entity_id
_entity_poly.type
_entity_poly.pdbx_seq_one_letter_code
_entity_poly.pdbx_strand_id
1 'polypeptide(L)'
;MKAIEKQIGGSHYKALPYQPIVLIDRLELDYFSGNVLKYLCRYRKNDGVKDLEKARHYCELAKELNVIKFSPSTLDTEEVEDFVRVNQIREDVGEIILYDLLSGLWDDAIDDINKLIEAYKIEQYDAPLPPITCPKHQFFVRRSTDEQNTYNVYQLAVHKAGDVTGGMLLGSYPSLKEAEDYAERMRDEYDKIGREQPSR
;
A
#
# COMPACT_ATOMS: atom_id res chain seq x y z
N MET A 1 -31.25 7.93 11.56
CA MET A 1 -29.93 7.68 10.91
C MET A 1 -29.91 6.23 10.45
N LYS A 2 -29.69 5.97 9.16
CA LYS A 2 -29.63 4.61 8.64
C LYS A 2 -28.32 3.95 9.11
N ALA A 3 -28.31 2.62 9.26
CA ALA A 3 -27.11 1.89 9.73
C ALA A 3 -25.88 2.12 8.82
N ILE A 4 -26.10 2.24 7.52
CA ILE A 4 -25.04 2.50 6.52
C ILE A 4 -24.39 3.90 6.68
N GLU A 5 -25.07 4.83 7.31
CA GLU A 5 -24.55 6.19 7.59
C GLU A 5 -23.68 6.22 8.85
N LYS A 6 -23.59 5.09 9.58
CA LYS A 6 -22.85 4.97 10.84
C LYS A 6 -21.66 4.05 10.67
N GLN A 7 -20.45 4.55 10.94
CA GLN A 7 -19.23 3.74 11.05
C GLN A 7 -18.74 3.77 12.50
N ILE A 8 -18.41 2.59 13.04
CA ILE A 8 -17.81 2.43 14.37
C ILE A 8 -16.31 2.20 14.17
N GLY A 9 -15.50 3.10 14.71
CA GLY A 9 -14.06 3.08 14.51
C GLY A 9 -13.63 3.64 13.16
N GLY A 10 -13.06 4.86 13.16
CA GLY A 10 -12.59 5.55 11.96
C GLY A 10 -13.72 6.13 11.09
N SER A 11 -13.33 6.65 9.91
CA SER A 11 -14.26 7.29 8.95
C SER A 11 -13.98 6.90 7.49
N HIS A 12 -13.03 6.03 7.23
CA HIS A 12 -12.48 5.75 5.90
C HIS A 12 -13.51 5.17 4.91
N TYR A 13 -14.48 4.38 5.35
CA TYR A 13 -15.55 3.88 4.46
C TYR A 13 -16.69 4.90 4.28
N LYS A 14 -17.02 5.64 5.35
CA LYS A 14 -18.06 6.67 5.30
C LYS A 14 -17.67 7.83 4.37
N ALA A 15 -16.38 8.06 4.18
CA ALA A 15 -15.87 9.09 3.29
C ALA A 15 -15.94 8.70 1.79
N LEU A 16 -16.25 7.44 1.48
CA LEU A 16 -16.41 6.97 0.10
C LEU A 16 -17.84 7.27 -0.37
N PRO A 17 -18.03 7.91 -1.52
CA PRO A 17 -19.36 8.16 -2.10
C PRO A 17 -20.15 6.87 -2.33
N TYR A 18 -19.48 5.81 -2.73
CA TYR A 18 -20.01 4.46 -2.87
C TYR A 18 -19.28 3.53 -1.89
N GLN A 19 -19.97 3.14 -0.81
CA GLN A 19 -19.34 2.33 0.25
C GLN A 19 -19.11 0.89 -0.20
N PRO A 20 -17.96 0.27 0.12
CA PRO A 20 -17.64 -1.11 -0.26
C PRO A 20 -18.71 -2.12 0.17
N ILE A 21 -19.36 -1.92 1.31
CA ILE A 21 -20.41 -2.82 1.80
C ILE A 21 -21.61 -2.90 0.86
N VAL A 22 -21.91 -1.79 0.14
CA VAL A 22 -23.01 -1.78 -0.83
C VAL A 22 -22.65 -2.58 -2.07
N LEU A 23 -21.40 -2.47 -2.55
CA LEU A 23 -20.93 -3.27 -3.67
C LEU A 23 -20.87 -4.76 -3.30
N ILE A 24 -20.38 -5.08 -2.09
CA ILE A 24 -20.37 -6.46 -1.56
C ILE A 24 -21.77 -7.07 -1.59
N ASP A 25 -22.79 -6.34 -1.13
CA ASP A 25 -24.18 -6.79 -1.11
C ASP A 25 -24.73 -6.97 -2.53
N ARG A 26 -24.52 -6.00 -3.42
CA ARG A 26 -25.03 -6.03 -4.80
C ARG A 26 -24.45 -7.16 -5.66
N LEU A 27 -23.16 -7.43 -5.48
CA LEU A 27 -22.45 -8.49 -6.20
C LEU A 27 -22.49 -9.83 -5.47
N GLU A 28 -23.23 -9.91 -4.36
CA GLU A 28 -23.33 -11.13 -3.52
C GLU A 28 -21.95 -11.73 -3.20
N LEU A 29 -20.95 -10.85 -2.91
CA LEU A 29 -19.60 -11.31 -2.64
C LEU A 29 -19.57 -12.13 -1.35
N ASP A 30 -18.82 -13.23 -1.38
CA ASP A 30 -18.58 -14.01 -0.18
C ASP A 30 -17.67 -13.27 0.83
N TYR A 31 -17.46 -13.90 1.98
CA TYR A 31 -16.66 -13.37 3.06
C TYR A 31 -15.23 -13.00 2.62
N PHE A 32 -14.57 -13.82 1.80
CA PHE A 32 -13.18 -13.60 1.39
C PHE A 32 -13.08 -12.44 0.42
N SER A 33 -13.83 -12.49 -0.68
CA SER A 33 -13.87 -11.42 -1.69
C SER A 33 -14.28 -10.08 -1.09
N GLY A 34 -15.26 -10.08 -0.19
CA GLY A 34 -15.69 -8.87 0.51
C GLY A 34 -14.61 -8.27 1.40
N ASN A 35 -13.77 -9.10 2.07
CA ASN A 35 -12.63 -8.60 2.82
C ASN A 35 -11.50 -8.10 1.91
N VAL A 36 -11.20 -8.79 0.81
CA VAL A 36 -10.22 -8.31 -0.19
C VAL A 36 -10.64 -6.94 -0.69
N LEU A 37 -11.86 -6.79 -1.22
CA LEU A 37 -12.42 -5.51 -1.67
C LEU A 37 -12.29 -4.40 -0.62
N LYS A 38 -12.68 -4.69 0.60
CA LYS A 38 -12.59 -3.74 1.72
C LYS A 38 -11.17 -3.21 1.95
N TYR A 39 -10.16 -4.06 1.88
CA TYR A 39 -8.76 -3.66 2.06
C TYR A 39 -8.21 -2.92 0.85
N LEU A 40 -8.53 -3.35 -0.36
CA LEU A 40 -8.18 -2.67 -1.61
C LEU A 40 -8.74 -1.24 -1.70
N CYS A 41 -9.93 -0.99 -1.14
CA CYS A 41 -10.53 0.36 -1.15
C CYS A 41 -9.88 1.36 -0.20
N ARG A 42 -9.14 0.90 0.81
CA ARG A 42 -8.69 1.79 1.87
C ARG A 42 -7.18 1.91 2.03
N TYR A 43 -6.38 1.07 1.38
CA TYR A 43 -4.93 1.02 1.61
C TYR A 43 -4.25 2.39 1.49
N ARG A 44 -4.63 3.23 0.52
CA ARG A 44 -4.06 4.58 0.34
C ARG A 44 -4.37 5.55 1.49
N LYS A 45 -5.44 5.31 2.23
CA LYS A 45 -5.96 6.22 3.28
C LYS A 45 -5.77 5.70 4.69
N ASN A 46 -5.25 4.49 4.85
CA ASN A 46 -5.13 3.82 6.15
C ASN A 46 -3.74 3.20 6.34
N ASP A 47 -3.61 1.88 6.24
CA ASP A 47 -2.41 1.13 6.63
C ASP A 47 -1.43 0.85 5.46
N GLY A 48 -1.68 1.38 4.26
CA GLY A 48 -0.79 1.22 3.11
C GLY A 48 -0.54 -0.24 2.74
N VAL A 49 0.74 -0.61 2.68
CA VAL A 49 1.19 -1.98 2.36
C VAL A 49 0.52 -3.03 3.26
N LYS A 50 0.34 -2.75 4.55
CA LYS A 50 -0.31 -3.72 5.48
C LYS A 50 -1.75 -4.05 5.09
N ASP A 51 -2.51 -3.10 4.54
CA ASP A 51 -3.85 -3.38 4.05
C ASP A 51 -3.81 -4.21 2.76
N LEU A 52 -2.84 -3.98 1.87
CA LEU A 52 -2.64 -4.82 0.70
C LEU A 52 -2.20 -6.26 1.08
N GLU A 53 -1.32 -6.41 2.07
CA GLU A 53 -0.94 -7.72 2.60
C GLU A 53 -2.13 -8.46 3.21
N LYS A 54 -3.05 -7.76 3.90
CA LYS A 54 -4.29 -8.35 4.40
C LYS A 54 -5.20 -8.79 3.24
N ALA A 55 -5.32 -7.98 2.18
CA ALA A 55 -6.07 -8.35 0.99
C ALA A 55 -5.53 -9.64 0.37
N ARG A 56 -4.21 -9.69 0.14
CA ARG A 56 -3.53 -10.89 -0.37
C ARG A 56 -3.80 -12.12 0.51
N HIS A 57 -3.66 -11.97 1.83
CA HIS A 57 -3.90 -13.08 2.76
C HIS A 57 -5.32 -13.65 2.68
N TYR A 58 -6.34 -12.80 2.45
CA TYR A 58 -7.70 -13.31 2.21
C TYR A 58 -7.83 -14.07 0.89
N CYS A 59 -7.07 -13.71 -0.16
CA CYS A 59 -7.01 -14.52 -1.38
C CYS A 59 -6.32 -15.89 -1.11
N GLU A 60 -5.22 -15.89 -0.36
CA GLU A 60 -4.53 -17.12 0.05
C GLU A 60 -5.45 -18.06 0.84
N LEU A 61 -6.23 -17.53 1.79
CA LEU A 61 -7.23 -18.30 2.54
C LEU A 61 -8.35 -18.85 1.65
N ALA A 62 -8.86 -18.04 0.72
CA ALA A 62 -9.90 -18.48 -0.21
C ALA A 62 -9.40 -19.63 -1.09
N LYS A 63 -8.16 -19.54 -1.58
CA LYS A 63 -7.51 -20.62 -2.34
C LYS A 63 -7.35 -21.88 -1.51
N GLU A 64 -6.81 -21.78 -0.28
CA GLU A 64 -6.61 -22.92 0.61
C GLU A 64 -7.93 -23.64 0.95
N LEU A 65 -9.00 -22.87 1.13
CA LEU A 65 -10.33 -23.40 1.43
C LEU A 65 -11.13 -23.81 0.18
N ASN A 66 -10.50 -23.73 -1.02
CA ASN A 66 -11.13 -24.09 -2.29
C ASN A 66 -12.44 -23.33 -2.55
N VAL A 67 -12.47 -22.04 -2.28
CA VAL A 67 -13.65 -21.20 -2.56
C VAL A 67 -13.81 -21.05 -4.06
N ILE A 68 -14.91 -21.59 -4.58
CA ILE A 68 -15.24 -21.58 -6.01
C ILE A 68 -16.19 -20.42 -6.30
N LYS A 69 -15.93 -19.73 -7.41
CA LYS A 69 -16.75 -18.63 -7.92
C LYS A 69 -17.31 -18.94 -9.30
N PHE A 70 -18.35 -18.21 -9.66
CA PHE A 70 -18.88 -18.22 -11.02
C PHE A 70 -18.37 -16.98 -11.76
N SER A 71 -18.26 -17.08 -13.07
CA SER A 71 -17.87 -15.94 -13.91
C SER A 71 -18.86 -14.77 -13.75
N PRO A 72 -18.38 -13.54 -13.74
CA PRO A 72 -19.21 -12.35 -13.59
C PRO A 72 -20.20 -12.19 -14.74
N SER A 73 -21.34 -11.56 -14.46
CA SER A 73 -22.29 -11.10 -15.46
C SER A 73 -21.90 -9.73 -16.03
N THR A 74 -22.53 -9.31 -17.12
CA THR A 74 -22.33 -7.96 -17.67
C THR A 74 -22.81 -6.87 -16.71
N LEU A 75 -23.80 -7.14 -15.87
CA LEU A 75 -24.29 -6.24 -14.83
C LEU A 75 -23.22 -6.03 -13.75
N ASP A 76 -22.49 -7.09 -13.40
CA ASP A 76 -21.39 -7.02 -12.44
C ASP A 76 -20.27 -6.09 -12.93
N THR A 77 -20.01 -6.09 -14.25
CA THR A 77 -19.01 -5.21 -14.87
C THR A 77 -19.38 -3.73 -14.71
N GLU A 78 -20.60 -3.34 -15.08
CA GLU A 78 -21.09 -1.95 -14.96
C GLU A 78 -21.05 -1.47 -13.51
N GLU A 79 -21.41 -2.32 -12.56
CA GLU A 79 -21.44 -1.98 -11.14
C GLU A 79 -20.02 -1.74 -10.58
N VAL A 80 -19.05 -2.57 -11.00
CA VAL A 80 -17.63 -2.38 -10.59
C VAL A 80 -17.03 -1.15 -11.23
N GLU A 81 -17.27 -0.89 -12.51
CA GLU A 81 -16.80 0.32 -13.19
C GLU A 81 -17.33 1.59 -12.54
N ASP A 82 -18.64 1.61 -12.20
CA ASP A 82 -19.24 2.74 -11.50
C ASP A 82 -18.62 2.94 -10.12
N PHE A 83 -18.42 1.87 -9.37
CA PHE A 83 -17.77 1.90 -8.06
C PHE A 83 -16.35 2.46 -8.13
N VAL A 84 -15.55 2.00 -9.09
CA VAL A 84 -14.16 2.46 -9.31
C VAL A 84 -14.14 3.94 -9.66
N ARG A 85 -14.97 4.36 -10.62
CA ARG A 85 -15.07 5.74 -11.09
C ARG A 85 -15.51 6.70 -10.00
N VAL A 86 -16.59 6.40 -9.30
CA VAL A 86 -17.19 7.27 -8.28
C VAL A 86 -16.29 7.43 -7.07
N ASN A 87 -15.59 6.38 -6.67
CA ASN A 87 -14.66 6.39 -5.54
C ASN A 87 -13.24 6.86 -5.91
N GLN A 88 -12.97 7.12 -7.20
CA GLN A 88 -11.64 7.48 -7.71
C GLN A 88 -10.58 6.42 -7.31
N ILE A 89 -10.97 5.16 -7.43
CA ILE A 89 -10.08 4.01 -7.18
C ILE A 89 -9.20 3.82 -8.42
N ARG A 90 -8.00 3.30 -8.22
CA ARG A 90 -7.10 2.97 -9.33
C ARG A 90 -7.71 1.90 -10.24
N GLU A 91 -7.43 2.02 -11.52
CA GLU A 91 -7.97 1.13 -12.56
C GLU A 91 -7.52 -0.32 -12.33
N ASP A 92 -6.26 -0.54 -11.99
CA ASP A 92 -5.70 -1.87 -11.66
C ASP A 92 -6.42 -2.55 -10.47
N VAL A 93 -6.85 -1.79 -9.48
CA VAL A 93 -7.68 -2.32 -8.38
C VAL A 93 -9.07 -2.72 -8.90
N GLY A 94 -9.62 -1.96 -9.85
CA GLY A 94 -10.88 -2.31 -10.52
C GLY A 94 -10.77 -3.63 -11.28
N GLU A 95 -9.66 -3.85 -11.98
CA GLU A 95 -9.37 -5.09 -12.69
C GLU A 95 -9.30 -6.30 -11.76
N ILE A 96 -8.59 -6.19 -10.62
CA ILE A 96 -8.55 -7.25 -9.59
C ILE A 96 -9.97 -7.59 -9.11
N ILE A 97 -10.79 -6.59 -8.84
CA ILE A 97 -12.17 -6.82 -8.37
C ILE A 97 -12.98 -7.54 -9.45
N LEU A 98 -12.95 -7.05 -10.69
CA LEU A 98 -13.79 -7.51 -11.77
C LEU A 98 -13.38 -8.89 -12.27
N TYR A 99 -12.09 -9.08 -12.56
CA TYR A 99 -11.63 -10.30 -13.21
C TYR A 99 -11.26 -11.39 -12.21
N ASP A 100 -10.55 -11.05 -11.15
CA ASP A 100 -9.99 -12.05 -10.25
C ASP A 100 -10.98 -12.45 -9.16
N LEU A 101 -11.51 -11.47 -8.41
CA LEU A 101 -12.37 -11.78 -7.26
C LEU A 101 -13.72 -12.33 -7.67
N LEU A 102 -14.35 -11.79 -8.72
CA LEU A 102 -15.66 -12.28 -9.19
C LEU A 102 -15.55 -13.65 -9.86
N SER A 103 -14.41 -13.94 -10.49
CA SER A 103 -14.17 -15.22 -11.17
C SER A 103 -13.52 -16.28 -10.28
N GLY A 104 -13.04 -15.89 -9.08
CA GLY A 104 -12.33 -16.79 -8.18
C GLY A 104 -10.94 -17.17 -8.66
N LEU A 105 -10.29 -16.31 -9.44
CA LEU A 105 -8.92 -16.47 -9.92
C LEU A 105 -7.94 -16.06 -8.84
N TRP A 106 -7.91 -16.83 -7.75
CA TRP A 106 -7.16 -16.45 -6.54
C TRP A 106 -5.66 -16.32 -6.74
N ASP A 107 -5.06 -17.10 -7.65
CA ASP A 107 -3.64 -16.99 -7.98
C ASP A 107 -3.35 -15.68 -8.70
N ASP A 108 -4.19 -15.30 -9.67
CA ASP A 108 -4.07 -14.06 -10.41
C ASP A 108 -4.27 -12.85 -9.47
N ALA A 109 -5.27 -12.91 -8.59
CA ALA A 109 -5.50 -11.89 -7.56
C ALA A 109 -4.28 -11.70 -6.64
N ILE A 110 -3.64 -12.79 -6.20
CA ILE A 110 -2.43 -12.75 -5.37
C ILE A 110 -1.30 -12.06 -6.13
N ASP A 111 -1.09 -12.43 -7.40
CA ASP A 111 -0.02 -11.87 -8.23
C ASP A 111 -0.25 -10.37 -8.52
N ASP A 112 -1.48 -9.99 -8.80
CA ASP A 112 -1.82 -8.60 -9.09
C ASP A 112 -1.76 -7.73 -7.82
N ILE A 113 -2.16 -8.25 -6.66
CA ILE A 113 -1.95 -7.55 -5.38
C ILE A 113 -0.46 -7.42 -5.06
N ASN A 114 0.38 -8.40 -5.38
CA ASN A 114 1.84 -8.28 -5.23
C ASN A 114 2.40 -7.17 -6.11
N LYS A 115 1.99 -7.08 -7.38
CA LYS A 115 2.37 -5.98 -8.28
C LYS A 115 1.92 -4.63 -7.70
N LEU A 116 0.70 -4.57 -7.16
CA LEU A 116 0.17 -3.37 -6.53
C LEU A 116 0.97 -2.96 -5.27
N ILE A 117 1.42 -3.91 -4.47
CA ILE A 117 2.30 -3.67 -3.31
C ILE A 117 3.61 -3.03 -3.77
N GLU A 118 4.26 -3.61 -4.79
CA GLU A 118 5.53 -3.07 -5.31
C GLU A 118 5.33 -1.69 -5.94
N ALA A 119 4.28 -1.48 -6.73
CA ALA A 119 3.95 -0.18 -7.29
C ALA A 119 3.71 0.87 -6.20
N TYR A 120 2.96 0.52 -5.15
CA TYR A 120 2.68 1.43 -4.04
C TYR A 120 3.94 1.78 -3.23
N LYS A 121 4.84 0.82 -3.00
CA LYS A 121 6.14 1.09 -2.38
C LYS A 121 6.95 2.09 -3.21
N ILE A 122 7.04 1.87 -4.52
CA ILE A 122 7.74 2.78 -5.44
C ILE A 122 7.15 4.19 -5.37
N GLU A 123 5.83 4.33 -5.40
CA GLU A 123 5.15 5.63 -5.28
C GLU A 123 5.50 6.35 -3.95
N GLN A 124 5.64 5.61 -2.84
CA GLN A 124 6.03 6.19 -1.57
C GLN A 124 7.46 6.72 -1.57
N TYR A 125 8.36 6.08 -2.33
CA TYR A 125 9.76 6.53 -2.45
C TYR A 125 9.93 7.67 -3.47
N ASP A 126 9.06 7.76 -4.47
CA ASP A 126 9.04 8.86 -5.45
C ASP A 126 8.30 10.10 -4.92
N ALA A 127 7.58 9.98 -3.81
CA ALA A 127 6.92 11.11 -3.18
C ALA A 127 7.95 12.17 -2.72
N PRO A 128 7.66 13.47 -2.84
CA PRO A 128 8.52 14.49 -2.29
C PRO A 128 8.73 14.23 -0.79
N LEU A 129 9.98 14.33 -0.34
CA LEU A 129 10.34 14.10 1.06
C LEU A 129 9.39 14.90 1.98
N PRO A 130 8.82 14.27 3.03
CA PRO A 130 7.99 14.99 3.97
C PRO A 130 8.80 16.12 4.60
N PRO A 131 8.19 17.24 4.96
CA PRO A 131 8.87 18.31 5.69
C PRO A 131 9.47 17.72 6.98
N ILE A 132 10.74 17.94 7.18
CA ILE A 132 11.53 17.26 8.20
C ILE A 132 11.14 17.78 9.57
N THR A 133 10.40 16.98 10.31
CA THR A 133 10.27 17.07 11.75
C THR A 133 11.31 16.13 12.35
N CYS A 134 12.43 16.69 12.78
CA CYS A 134 13.66 15.96 13.08
C CYS A 134 13.57 14.88 14.16
N PRO A 135 14.16 13.69 13.92
CA PRO A 135 15.19 13.15 14.77
C PRO A 135 16.53 13.01 14.03
N LYS A 136 17.64 12.97 14.77
CA LYS A 136 19.00 13.25 14.36
C LYS A 136 19.62 12.44 13.21
N HIS A 137 19.01 11.34 12.79
CA HIS A 137 19.55 10.47 11.72
C HIS A 137 18.41 9.87 10.91
N GLN A 138 18.17 10.38 9.70
CA GLN A 138 17.17 9.80 8.80
C GLN A 138 17.85 9.25 7.54
N PHE A 139 17.53 8.01 7.20
CA PHE A 139 17.96 7.36 5.98
C PHE A 139 16.76 7.19 5.06
N PHE A 140 16.93 7.52 3.78
CA PHE A 140 15.87 7.46 2.77
C PHE A 140 16.33 6.62 1.60
N VAL A 141 15.41 5.81 1.09
CA VAL A 141 15.58 5.12 -0.17
C VAL A 141 14.84 5.90 -1.23
N ARG A 142 15.45 6.12 -2.38
CA ARG A 142 14.86 6.79 -3.53
C ARG A 142 15.21 6.03 -4.80
N ARG A 143 14.25 5.89 -5.71
CA ARG A 143 14.54 5.35 -7.04
C ARG A 143 15.46 6.33 -7.76
N SER A 144 16.49 5.81 -8.42
CA SER A 144 17.36 6.61 -9.26
C SER A 144 16.58 7.13 -10.47
N THR A 145 16.86 8.36 -10.86
CA THR A 145 16.31 8.96 -12.09
C THR A 145 17.13 8.60 -13.32
N ASP A 146 18.22 7.86 -13.14
CA ASP A 146 19.04 7.35 -14.24
C ASP A 146 18.39 6.12 -14.90
N GLU A 147 18.85 5.80 -16.12
CA GLU A 147 18.33 4.69 -16.93
C GLU A 147 18.58 3.29 -16.32
N GLN A 148 19.32 3.19 -15.21
CA GLN A 148 19.76 1.92 -14.63
C GLN A 148 18.75 1.28 -13.68
N ASN A 149 17.60 1.92 -13.44
CA ASN A 149 16.52 1.42 -12.59
C ASN A 149 17.01 0.96 -11.19
N THR A 150 17.93 1.71 -10.58
CA THR A 150 18.52 1.44 -9.28
C THR A 150 17.81 2.22 -8.17
N TYR A 151 18.07 1.85 -6.92
CA TYR A 151 17.55 2.50 -5.72
C TYR A 151 18.71 3.10 -4.92
N ASN A 152 18.62 4.40 -4.66
CA ASN A 152 19.63 5.15 -3.95
C ASN A 152 19.26 5.32 -2.49
N VAL A 153 20.21 5.08 -1.59
CA VAL A 153 20.04 5.35 -0.16
C VAL A 153 20.76 6.64 0.19
N TYR A 154 20.04 7.55 0.84
CA TYR A 154 20.55 8.85 1.27
C TYR A 154 20.49 8.99 2.78
N GLN A 155 21.52 9.61 3.35
CA GLN A 155 21.50 10.12 4.71
C GLN A 155 21.22 11.63 4.66
N LEU A 156 20.22 12.12 5.40
CA LEU A 156 19.99 13.55 5.54
C LEU A 156 20.97 14.15 6.54
N ALA A 157 21.66 15.20 6.12
CA ALA A 157 22.46 16.04 7.00
C ALA A 157 21.56 17.12 7.60
N VAL A 158 21.41 17.13 8.93
CA VAL A 158 20.68 18.15 9.66
C VAL A 158 21.66 19.15 10.22
N HIS A 159 21.58 20.42 9.79
CA HIS A 159 22.34 21.51 10.37
C HIS A 159 21.69 22.05 11.65
N LYS A 160 22.49 22.63 12.55
CA LYS A 160 22.06 23.14 13.87
C LYS A 160 20.89 24.14 13.86
N ALA A 161 20.49 24.65 12.71
CA ALA A 161 19.39 25.60 12.53
C ALA A 161 18.07 24.97 12.05
N GLY A 162 18.00 23.62 11.89
CA GLY A 162 16.80 22.95 11.34
C GLY A 162 16.70 23.02 9.83
N ASP A 163 17.62 23.66 9.14
CA ASP A 163 17.66 23.67 7.68
C ASP A 163 18.30 22.37 7.15
N VAL A 164 17.63 21.71 6.24
CA VAL A 164 18.13 20.51 5.57
C VAL A 164 18.68 20.89 4.21
N THR A 165 19.96 20.83 4.08
CA THR A 165 20.66 21.06 2.81
C THR A 165 21.17 19.74 2.26
N GLY A 166 20.34 19.09 1.43
CA GLY A 166 20.72 17.91 0.67
C GLY A 166 20.95 16.64 1.48
N GLY A 167 20.73 15.49 0.83
CA GLY A 167 21.09 14.18 1.37
C GLY A 167 22.46 13.74 0.84
N MET A 168 23.27 13.14 1.67
CA MET A 168 24.48 12.45 1.24
C MET A 168 24.11 11.09 0.69
N LEU A 169 24.44 10.81 -0.57
CA LEU A 169 24.28 9.48 -1.17
C LEU A 169 25.21 8.49 -0.48
N LEU A 170 24.65 7.43 0.10
CA LEU A 170 25.42 6.37 0.75
C LEU A 170 25.70 5.18 -0.17
N GLY A 171 24.80 4.91 -1.12
CA GLY A 171 24.97 3.82 -2.08
C GLY A 171 23.78 3.71 -3.04
N SER A 172 24.01 2.93 -4.11
CA SER A 172 23.00 2.58 -5.12
C SER A 172 22.86 1.06 -5.19
N TYR A 173 21.64 0.57 -5.22
CA TYR A 173 21.33 -0.85 -5.12
C TYR A 173 20.43 -1.29 -6.29
N PRO A 174 20.62 -2.51 -6.82
CA PRO A 174 19.86 -2.98 -7.98
C PRO A 174 18.40 -3.32 -7.65
N SER A 175 18.05 -3.51 -6.38
CA SER A 175 16.69 -3.78 -5.95
C SER A 175 16.27 -2.90 -4.76
N LEU A 176 14.97 -2.65 -4.68
CA LEU A 176 14.38 -1.93 -3.56
C LEU A 176 14.68 -2.62 -2.22
N LYS A 177 14.57 -3.95 -2.20
CA LYS A 177 14.81 -4.74 -0.99
C LYS A 177 16.23 -4.56 -0.44
N GLU A 178 17.24 -4.62 -1.30
CA GLU A 178 18.64 -4.41 -0.88
C GLU A 178 18.88 -3.00 -0.34
N ALA A 179 18.25 -2.00 -0.96
CA ALA A 179 18.32 -0.62 -0.50
C ALA A 179 17.65 -0.44 0.87
N GLU A 180 16.48 -1.05 1.08
CA GLU A 180 15.76 -1.05 2.36
C GLU A 180 16.55 -1.74 3.46
N ASP A 181 17.06 -2.95 3.20
CA ASP A 181 17.88 -3.73 4.14
C ASP A 181 19.15 -2.96 4.55
N TYR A 182 19.73 -2.21 3.62
CA TYR A 182 20.88 -1.35 3.94
C TYR A 182 20.46 -0.16 4.81
N ALA A 183 19.39 0.54 4.46
CA ALA A 183 18.91 1.69 5.21
C ALA A 183 18.49 1.31 6.64
N GLU A 184 17.91 0.12 6.85
CA GLU A 184 17.54 -0.41 8.16
C GLU A 184 18.77 -0.72 9.00
N ARG A 185 19.78 -1.39 8.44
CA ARG A 185 21.06 -1.63 9.13
C ARG A 185 21.73 -0.33 9.56
N MET A 186 21.74 0.69 8.71
CA MET A 186 22.32 1.99 9.03
C MET A 186 21.56 2.68 10.18
N ARG A 187 20.24 2.59 10.23
CA ARG A 187 19.44 3.11 11.37
C ARG A 187 19.83 2.42 12.67
N ASP A 188 19.92 1.10 12.66
CA ASP A 188 20.27 0.30 13.83
C ASP A 188 21.69 0.62 14.35
N GLU A 189 22.66 0.81 13.45
CA GLU A 189 24.03 1.19 13.82
C GLU A 189 24.09 2.57 14.46
N TYR A 190 23.39 3.56 13.87
CA TYR A 190 23.36 4.92 14.42
C TYR A 190 22.61 5.00 15.75
N ASP A 191 21.55 4.23 15.93
CA ASP A 191 20.82 4.16 17.20
C ASP A 191 21.66 3.53 18.31
N LYS A 192 22.55 2.58 17.99
CA LYS A 192 23.52 2.01 18.95
C LYS A 192 24.56 3.05 19.37
N ILE A 193 25.14 3.77 18.40
CA ILE A 193 26.14 4.82 18.66
C ILE A 193 25.53 5.95 19.51
N GLY A 194 24.25 6.32 19.25
CA GLY A 194 23.56 7.36 20.02
C GLY A 194 23.28 6.98 21.48
N ARG A 195 23.19 5.70 21.81
CA ARG A 195 22.99 5.18 23.18
C ARG A 195 24.29 5.07 23.98
N GLU A 196 25.44 5.02 23.30
CA GLU A 196 26.76 4.90 23.95
C GLU A 196 27.41 6.24 24.31
N GLN A 197 26.82 7.37 23.93
CA GLN A 197 27.30 8.67 24.35
C GLN A 197 26.66 9.06 25.69
N PRO A 198 27.40 9.10 26.81
CA PRO A 198 26.86 9.59 28.07
C PRO A 198 26.49 11.08 27.93
N SER A 199 25.28 11.40 28.37
CA SER A 199 24.80 12.76 28.52
C SER A 199 25.82 13.59 29.29
N ARG A 200 26.44 14.58 28.63
CA ARG A 200 27.20 15.65 29.25
C ARG A 200 26.30 16.81 29.59
#